data_5e6a48925baf33e571759aa12f273b00
#
_entry.id   5e6a48925baf33e571759aa12f273b00
#
_cell.length_a   1.000
_cell.length_b   1.000
_cell.length_c   1.000
_cell.angle_alpha   90.00
_cell.angle_beta   90.00
_cell.angle_gamma   90.00
#
_symmetry.space_group_name_H-M   'P 1'
#
loop_
_entity.id
_entity.type
_entity.pdbx_description
1 polymer ?
#
loop_
_entity_poly.entity_id
_entity_poly.type
_entity_poly.pdbx_seq_one_letter_code
_entity_poly.pdbx_strand_id
1 'polypeptide(L)'
;EISHFMEVSKSKYVFTIDLALEKFLQVVDNSEIEKIVVMSAGDKMKGITKVAYNLTKGRKIKVDFDNEYLLSYNSFIDFGYMYDGSYICKRKSTDPAVILYSGGTTGEPKGIVISNKSFNAATLQTGSMIQPASAGDSVLTIMPIFHAFGLDVCIHTPLTYGVKCI
;
A
#
# COMPACT_ATOMS: atom_id res chain seq x y z
N GLU A 1 0.11 4.73 17.83
CA GLU A 1 1.00 4.57 16.66
C GLU A 1 0.39 5.16 15.38
N ILE A 2 -0.84 4.74 14.96
CA ILE A 2 -1.46 5.25 13.74
C ILE A 2 -1.61 6.77 13.78
N SER A 3 -2.07 7.35 14.88
CA SER A 3 -2.18 8.81 15.05
C SER A 3 -0.84 9.51 14.79
N HIS A 4 0.24 9.01 15.37
CA HIS A 4 1.58 9.52 15.14
C HIS A 4 2.02 9.40 13.67
N PHE A 5 1.74 8.28 13.03
CA PHE A 5 2.07 8.11 11.60
C PHE A 5 1.31 9.08 10.70
N MET A 6 0.03 9.32 10.98
CA MET A 6 -0.77 10.28 10.22
C MET A 6 -0.29 11.72 10.44
N GLU A 7 0.05 12.08 11.68
CA GLU A 7 0.60 13.40 12.03
C GLU A 7 1.93 13.68 11.32
N VAL A 8 2.86 12.71 11.34
CA VAL A 8 4.19 12.85 10.75
C VAL A 8 4.14 12.83 9.23
N SER A 9 3.37 11.90 8.63
CA SER A 9 3.31 11.74 7.17
C SER A 9 2.41 12.75 6.48
N LYS A 10 1.43 13.32 7.19
CA LYS A 10 0.36 14.15 6.64
C LYS A 10 -0.35 13.49 5.46
N SER A 11 -0.55 12.20 5.58
CA SER A 11 -1.15 11.39 4.52
C SER A 11 -2.62 11.76 4.31
N LYS A 12 -2.98 12.09 3.09
CA LYS A 12 -4.35 12.44 2.69
C LYS A 12 -5.17 11.23 2.29
N TYR A 13 -4.52 10.19 1.78
CA TYR A 13 -5.15 8.97 1.31
C TYR A 13 -4.59 7.78 2.06
N VAL A 14 -5.47 6.94 2.58
CA VAL A 14 -5.12 5.71 3.29
C VAL A 14 -5.66 4.51 2.54
N PHE A 15 -4.83 3.52 2.30
CA PHE A 15 -5.26 2.21 1.81
C PHE A 15 -5.19 1.22 2.96
N THR A 16 -6.31 0.62 3.30
CA THR A 16 -6.39 -0.31 4.43
C THR A 16 -7.28 -1.50 4.13
N ILE A 17 -7.15 -2.54 4.95
CA ILE A 17 -8.09 -3.67 4.92
C ILE A 17 -9.25 -3.40 5.89
N ASP A 18 -10.39 -3.99 5.60
CA ASP A 18 -11.62 -3.89 6.40
C ASP A 18 -11.39 -4.20 7.90
N LEU A 19 -10.51 -5.16 8.20
CA LEU A 19 -10.14 -5.54 9.58
C LEU A 19 -9.43 -4.43 10.37
N ALA A 20 -8.75 -3.51 9.72
CA ALA A 20 -8.00 -2.44 10.36
C ALA A 20 -8.70 -1.07 10.28
N LEU A 21 -9.83 -0.98 9.56
CA LEU A 21 -10.55 0.26 9.29
C LEU A 21 -10.87 1.06 10.55
N GLU A 22 -11.39 0.40 11.57
CA GLU A 22 -11.81 1.05 12.84
C GLU A 22 -10.69 1.90 13.45
N LYS A 23 -9.45 1.45 13.34
CA LYS A 23 -8.28 2.17 13.86
C LYS A 23 -8.02 3.50 13.14
N PHE A 24 -8.35 3.58 11.86
CA PHE A 24 -8.21 4.82 11.09
C PHE A 24 -9.39 5.74 11.31
N LEU A 25 -10.60 5.22 11.47
CA LEU A 25 -11.78 6.02 11.82
C LEU A 25 -11.62 6.75 13.15
N GLN A 26 -10.91 6.16 14.11
CA GLN A 26 -10.64 6.80 15.41
C GLN A 26 -9.72 8.02 15.33
N VAL A 27 -8.99 8.19 14.24
CA VAL A 27 -8.00 9.27 14.08
C VAL A 27 -8.32 10.22 12.92
N VAL A 28 -9.32 9.92 12.11
CA VAL A 28 -9.63 10.67 10.89
C VAL A 28 -9.89 12.15 11.18
N ASP A 29 -10.69 12.47 12.18
CA ASP A 29 -11.08 13.84 12.51
C ASP A 29 -9.91 14.71 13.01
N ASN A 30 -8.82 14.09 13.47
CA ASN A 30 -7.62 14.74 13.96
C ASN A 30 -6.42 14.55 13.02
N SER A 31 -6.68 14.32 11.74
CA SER A 31 -5.65 14.06 10.73
C SER A 31 -5.94 14.82 9.43
N GLU A 32 -5.01 14.77 8.48
CA GLU A 32 -5.21 15.33 7.15
C GLU A 32 -5.82 14.30 6.16
N ILE A 33 -6.43 13.23 6.67
CA ILE A 33 -7.01 12.17 5.83
C ILE A 33 -8.24 12.71 5.09
N GLU A 34 -8.20 12.67 3.77
CA GLU A 34 -9.30 13.02 2.88
C GLU A 34 -10.15 11.79 2.51
N LYS A 35 -9.49 10.65 2.24
CA LYS A 35 -10.16 9.39 1.90
C LYS A 35 -9.43 8.17 2.43
N ILE A 36 -10.21 7.17 2.81
CA ILE A 36 -9.76 5.84 3.21
C ILE A 36 -10.30 4.83 2.21
N VAL A 37 -9.41 4.26 1.39
CA VAL A 37 -9.75 3.20 0.44
C VAL A 37 -9.71 1.87 1.17
N VAL A 38 -10.89 1.25 1.28
CA VAL A 38 -11.06 0.00 2.04
C VAL A 38 -11.07 -1.19 1.11
N MET A 39 -10.16 -2.14 1.37
CA MET A 39 -10.05 -3.42 0.68
C MET A 39 -10.58 -4.55 1.58
N SER A 40 -11.32 -5.48 1.02
CA SER A 40 -11.68 -6.71 1.70
C SER A 40 -10.91 -7.91 1.12
N ALA A 41 -10.57 -8.86 1.98
CA ALA A 41 -10.01 -10.13 1.52
C ALA A 41 -10.95 -10.84 0.52
N GLY A 42 -12.27 -10.59 0.61
CA GLY A 42 -13.28 -11.12 -0.29
C GLY A 42 -13.29 -10.49 -1.70
N ASP A 43 -12.69 -9.32 -1.90
CA ASP A 43 -12.79 -8.55 -3.17
C ASP A 43 -12.19 -9.30 -4.36
N LYS A 44 -11.11 -10.04 -4.13
CA LYS A 44 -10.43 -10.84 -5.16
C LYS A 44 -10.77 -12.33 -5.15
N MET A 45 -11.59 -12.78 -4.20
CA MET A 45 -12.05 -14.17 -4.17
C MET A 45 -13.13 -14.42 -5.24
N LYS A 46 -13.10 -15.61 -5.85
CA LYS A 46 -14.05 -16.01 -6.89
C LYS A 46 -14.78 -17.30 -6.50
N GLY A 47 -15.98 -17.49 -7.07
CA GLY A 47 -16.74 -18.74 -6.94
C GLY A 47 -17.05 -19.15 -5.50
N ILE A 48 -16.89 -20.41 -5.19
CA ILE A 48 -17.25 -21.03 -3.91
C ILE A 48 -16.46 -20.42 -2.74
N THR A 49 -15.19 -20.04 -2.94
CA THR A 49 -14.35 -19.43 -1.90
C THR A 49 -14.89 -18.07 -1.45
N LYS A 50 -15.43 -17.27 -2.37
CA LYS A 50 -16.09 -16.00 -2.02
C LYS A 50 -17.36 -16.22 -1.20
N VAL A 51 -18.16 -17.19 -1.58
CA VAL A 51 -19.39 -17.54 -0.84
C VAL A 51 -19.06 -18.04 0.56
N ALA A 52 -18.09 -18.94 0.69
CA ALA A 52 -17.67 -19.48 1.99
C ALA A 52 -17.07 -18.38 2.90
N TYR A 53 -16.28 -17.46 2.34
CA TYR A 53 -15.75 -16.32 3.07
C TYR A 53 -16.87 -15.40 3.58
N ASN A 54 -17.82 -15.05 2.72
CA ASN A 54 -18.93 -14.17 3.08
C ASN A 54 -19.86 -14.78 4.14
N LEU A 55 -20.02 -16.11 4.13
CA LEU A 55 -20.83 -16.81 5.13
C LEU A 55 -20.14 -16.93 6.49
N THR A 56 -18.83 -16.85 6.54
CA THR A 56 -18.02 -17.04 7.74
C THR A 56 -17.46 -15.72 8.28
N LYS A 57 -16.31 -15.28 7.73
CA LYS A 57 -15.57 -14.11 8.21
C LYS A 57 -16.11 -12.78 7.67
N GLY A 58 -16.48 -12.72 6.39
CA GLY A 58 -16.97 -11.50 5.75
C GLY A 58 -18.31 -11.01 6.33
N ARG A 59 -19.12 -11.90 6.89
CA ARG A 59 -20.41 -11.53 7.49
C ARG A 59 -20.27 -10.67 8.76
N LYS A 60 -19.12 -10.71 9.40
CA LYS A 60 -18.85 -9.98 10.66
C LYS A 60 -18.35 -8.56 10.44
N ILE A 61 -17.87 -8.26 9.24
CA ILE A 61 -17.26 -6.97 8.93
C ILE A 61 -18.22 -6.25 7.99
N LYS A 62 -18.95 -5.27 8.54
CA LYS A 62 -19.80 -4.38 7.75
C LYS A 62 -19.10 -3.04 7.65
N VAL A 63 -18.77 -2.63 6.43
CA VAL A 63 -18.25 -1.30 6.13
C VAL A 63 -19.41 -0.44 5.65
N ASP A 64 -19.64 0.67 6.32
CA ASP A 64 -20.65 1.66 5.93
C ASP A 64 -20.03 2.66 4.95
N PHE A 65 -20.23 2.43 3.66
CA PHE A 65 -19.71 3.31 2.61
C PHE A 65 -20.54 4.60 2.40
N ASP A 66 -21.57 4.84 3.21
CA ASP A 66 -22.26 6.15 3.25
C ASP A 66 -21.41 7.18 4.03
N ASN A 67 -20.41 6.73 4.78
CA ASN A 67 -19.45 7.61 5.43
C ASN A 67 -18.59 8.33 4.38
N GLU A 68 -18.51 9.65 4.47
CA GLU A 68 -17.85 10.51 3.49
C GLU A 68 -16.34 10.26 3.33
N TYR A 69 -15.68 9.72 4.36
CA TYR A 69 -14.26 9.37 4.27
C TYR A 69 -13.99 8.06 3.54
N LEU A 70 -15.00 7.18 3.40
CA LEU A 70 -14.78 5.83 2.93
C LEU A 70 -14.99 5.70 1.42
N LEU A 71 -14.11 4.94 0.80
CA LEU A 71 -14.20 4.57 -0.61
C LEU A 71 -13.90 3.08 -0.74
N SER A 72 -14.75 2.34 -1.45
CA SER A 72 -14.46 0.94 -1.73
C SER A 72 -13.29 0.82 -2.71
N TYR A 73 -12.48 -0.22 -2.57
CA TYR A 73 -11.39 -0.48 -3.51
C TYR A 73 -11.88 -0.61 -4.96
N ASN A 74 -13.06 -1.22 -5.17
CA ASN A 74 -13.61 -1.35 -6.51
C ASN A 74 -13.99 0.02 -7.11
N SER A 75 -14.67 0.87 -6.34
CA SER A 75 -15.00 2.23 -6.78
C SER A 75 -13.74 3.06 -7.07
N PHE A 76 -12.68 2.90 -6.25
CA PHE A 76 -11.40 3.55 -6.51
C PHE A 76 -10.79 3.11 -7.85
N ILE A 77 -10.83 1.81 -8.18
CA ILE A 77 -10.35 1.29 -9.47
C ILE A 77 -11.21 1.80 -10.62
N ASP A 78 -12.53 1.86 -10.43
CA ASP A 78 -13.46 2.36 -11.47
C ASP A 78 -13.18 3.83 -11.82
N PHE A 79 -12.83 4.67 -10.85
CA PHE A 79 -12.35 6.03 -11.11
C PHE A 79 -11.06 6.03 -11.94
N GLY A 80 -10.16 5.08 -11.70
CA GLY A 80 -8.95 4.93 -12.49
C GLY A 80 -9.20 4.62 -13.98
N TYR A 81 -10.23 3.86 -14.29
CA TYR A 81 -10.61 3.59 -15.69
C TYR A 81 -11.13 4.82 -16.45
N MET A 82 -11.64 5.81 -15.72
CA MET A 82 -12.11 7.07 -16.32
C MET A 82 -10.98 8.11 -16.46
N TYR A 83 -9.77 7.79 -16.00
CA TYR A 83 -8.65 8.71 -16.00
C TYR A 83 -8.04 8.85 -17.40
N ASP A 84 -7.93 10.08 -17.89
CA ASP A 84 -7.45 10.43 -19.23
C ASP A 84 -5.92 10.56 -19.35
N GLY A 85 -5.17 10.34 -18.28
CA GLY A 85 -3.72 10.48 -18.24
C GLY A 85 -3.21 11.91 -18.07
N SER A 86 -4.09 12.90 -17.88
CA SER A 86 -3.72 14.34 -17.81
C SER A 86 -2.87 14.71 -16.59
N TYR A 87 -2.94 13.94 -15.50
CA TYR A 87 -2.29 14.25 -14.23
C TYR A 87 -1.01 13.44 -13.98
N ILE A 88 -0.23 13.14 -14.99
CA ILE A 88 1.07 12.50 -14.78
C ILE A 88 2.02 13.47 -14.07
N CYS A 89 2.26 13.25 -12.81
CA CYS A 89 3.14 14.08 -12.01
C CYS A 89 4.60 13.84 -12.38
N LYS A 90 5.28 14.89 -12.84
CA LYS A 90 6.73 14.85 -13.09
C LYS A 90 7.45 14.97 -11.74
N ARG A 91 8.12 13.92 -11.32
CA ARG A 91 8.93 13.88 -10.10
C ARG A 91 10.40 14.02 -10.40
N LYS A 92 11.12 14.73 -9.51
CA LYS A 92 12.59 14.82 -9.53
C LYS A 92 13.20 13.62 -8.79
N SER A 93 14.45 13.34 -9.09
CA SER A 93 15.20 12.28 -8.40
C SER A 93 15.37 12.54 -6.90
N THR A 94 15.36 13.81 -6.50
CA THR A 94 15.47 14.24 -5.10
C THR A 94 14.15 14.26 -4.33
N ASP A 95 13.02 14.15 -5.03
CA ASP A 95 11.71 14.17 -4.36
C ASP A 95 11.52 12.91 -3.51
N PRO A 96 10.77 12.99 -2.40
CA PRO A 96 10.40 11.83 -1.61
C PRO A 96 9.66 10.78 -2.45
N ALA A 97 10.08 9.53 -2.35
CA ALA A 97 9.39 8.38 -2.94
C ALA A 97 8.58 7.64 -1.89
N VAL A 98 9.17 7.41 -0.72
CA VAL A 98 8.55 6.63 0.35
C VAL A 98 9.02 7.11 1.73
N ILE A 99 8.15 7.00 2.71
CA ILE A 99 8.48 7.16 4.13
C ILE A 99 8.32 5.79 4.79
N LEU A 100 9.42 5.26 5.33
CA LEU A 100 9.42 4.02 6.09
C LEU A 100 9.62 4.31 7.57
N TYR A 101 8.78 3.71 8.41
CA TYR A 101 8.91 3.89 9.84
C TYR A 101 9.83 2.84 10.45
N SER A 102 10.84 3.29 11.19
CA SER A 102 11.70 2.40 11.96
C SER A 102 11.02 2.04 13.28
N GLY A 103 11.01 0.75 13.63
CA GLY A 103 10.69 0.29 14.97
C GLY A 103 11.82 0.69 15.92
N GLY A 104 11.67 1.82 16.61
CA GLY A 104 12.66 2.27 17.59
C GLY A 104 12.68 1.32 18.79
N THR A 105 13.85 0.84 19.17
CA THR A 105 14.04 0.04 20.39
C THR A 105 13.94 0.90 21.66
N THR A 106 13.98 2.24 21.54
CA THR A 106 14.13 3.18 22.66
C THR A 106 13.23 4.42 22.58
N GLY A 107 12.24 4.48 21.68
CA GLY A 107 11.41 5.68 21.50
C GLY A 107 10.33 5.51 20.45
N GLU A 108 9.66 6.62 20.12
CA GLU A 108 8.64 6.63 19.07
C GLU A 108 9.23 6.30 17.69
N PRO A 109 8.47 5.58 16.83
CA PRO A 109 8.89 5.26 15.48
C PRO A 109 9.24 6.52 14.68
N LYS A 110 10.38 6.53 14.02
CA LYS A 110 10.83 7.64 13.17
C LYS A 110 10.51 7.38 11.71
N GLY A 111 9.92 8.37 11.04
CA GLY A 111 9.70 8.33 9.60
C GLY A 111 10.99 8.61 8.83
N ILE A 112 11.51 7.63 8.13
CA ILE A 112 12.72 7.74 7.29
C ILE A 112 12.26 8.06 5.86
N VAL A 113 12.58 9.27 5.40
CA VAL A 113 12.26 9.71 4.03
C VAL A 113 13.32 9.18 3.06
N ILE A 114 12.89 8.43 2.06
CA ILE A 114 13.73 7.89 1.01
C ILE A 114 13.37 8.59 -0.31
N SER A 115 14.39 9.15 -1.00
CA SER A 115 14.17 9.83 -2.29
C SER A 115 13.96 8.83 -3.43
N ASN A 116 13.38 9.30 -4.54
CA ASN A 116 13.25 8.52 -5.77
C ASN A 116 14.61 7.95 -6.23
N LYS A 117 15.68 8.76 -6.15
CA LYS A 117 17.02 8.30 -6.51
C LYS A 117 17.50 7.16 -5.62
N SER A 118 17.36 7.29 -4.29
CA SER A 118 17.84 6.28 -3.35
C SER A 118 17.05 4.97 -3.49
N PHE A 119 15.72 5.07 -3.66
CA PHE A 119 14.86 3.91 -3.80
C PHE A 119 15.17 3.13 -5.10
N ASN A 120 15.29 3.84 -6.23
CA ASN A 120 15.67 3.21 -7.51
C ASN A 120 17.13 2.70 -7.51
N ALA A 121 18.06 3.38 -6.82
CA ALA A 121 19.44 2.89 -6.71
C ALA A 121 19.51 1.57 -5.92
N ALA A 122 18.75 1.42 -4.84
CA ALA A 122 18.67 0.16 -4.11
C ALA A 122 18.16 -0.98 -5.00
N THR A 123 17.12 -0.73 -5.80
CA THR A 123 16.60 -1.68 -6.80
C THR A 123 17.68 -2.13 -7.81
N LEU A 124 18.43 -1.18 -8.37
CA LEU A 124 19.50 -1.51 -9.33
C LEU A 124 20.64 -2.29 -8.67
N GLN A 125 21.00 -1.96 -7.43
CA GLN A 125 22.00 -2.70 -6.66
C GLN A 125 21.52 -4.13 -6.38
N THR A 126 20.30 -4.30 -5.91
CA THR A 126 19.68 -5.60 -5.67
C THR A 126 19.66 -6.44 -6.95
N GLY A 127 19.20 -5.86 -8.06
CA GLY A 127 19.13 -6.55 -9.35
C GLY A 127 20.52 -6.94 -9.91
N SER A 128 21.59 -6.19 -9.56
CA SER A 128 22.95 -6.53 -9.97
C SER A 128 23.57 -7.65 -9.13
N MET A 129 23.11 -7.84 -7.90
CA MET A 129 23.63 -8.86 -6.97
C MET A 129 22.90 -10.20 -7.08
N ILE A 130 21.63 -10.16 -7.35
CA ILE A 130 20.81 -11.34 -7.56
C ILE A 130 20.77 -11.56 -9.07
N GLN A 131 21.06 -12.78 -9.56
CA GLN A 131 20.81 -13.06 -10.98
C GLN A 131 19.37 -12.67 -11.28
N PRO A 132 19.15 -11.66 -12.14
CA PRO A 132 17.81 -11.12 -12.28
C PRO A 132 16.91 -12.19 -12.86
N ALA A 133 15.81 -12.45 -12.19
CA ALA A 133 14.68 -13.07 -12.82
C ALA A 133 14.34 -12.24 -14.08
N SER A 134 14.12 -12.90 -15.19
CA SER A 134 13.84 -12.24 -16.47
C SER A 134 12.40 -11.80 -16.55
N ALA A 135 12.11 -10.86 -17.43
CA ALA A 135 10.72 -10.47 -17.71
C ALA A 135 9.86 -11.69 -18.04
N GLY A 136 8.76 -11.86 -17.33
CA GLY A 136 7.86 -13.01 -17.43
C GLY A 136 8.03 -14.06 -16.33
N ASP A 137 9.13 -14.04 -15.62
CA ASP A 137 9.30 -14.86 -14.41
C ASP A 137 8.38 -14.39 -13.27
N SER A 138 8.29 -15.18 -12.21
CA SER A 138 7.48 -14.87 -11.04
C SER A 138 8.29 -14.96 -9.77
N VAL A 139 8.07 -14.03 -8.84
CA VAL A 139 8.66 -14.03 -7.51
C VAL A 139 7.56 -14.12 -6.44
N LEU A 140 7.81 -14.93 -5.43
CA LEU A 140 6.90 -15.07 -4.30
C LEU A 140 7.09 -13.91 -3.31
N THR A 141 6.06 -13.07 -3.17
CA THR A 141 6.06 -11.87 -2.32
C THR A 141 5.44 -12.19 -0.96
N ILE A 142 6.22 -12.77 -0.06
CA ILE A 142 5.77 -13.16 1.28
C ILE A 142 6.19 -12.18 2.38
N MET A 143 7.17 -11.32 2.11
CA MET A 143 7.64 -10.35 3.10
C MET A 143 6.66 -9.18 3.21
N PRO A 144 6.40 -8.69 4.43
CA PRO A 144 5.48 -7.57 4.63
C PRO A 144 5.93 -6.32 3.87
N ILE A 145 5.04 -5.72 3.09
CA ILE A 145 5.33 -4.54 2.27
C ILE A 145 5.57 -3.26 3.09
N PHE A 146 5.20 -3.24 4.36
CA PHE A 146 5.53 -2.13 5.26
C PHE A 146 6.99 -2.19 5.76
N HIS A 147 7.69 -3.28 5.52
CA HIS A 147 9.13 -3.41 5.78
C HIS A 147 9.92 -3.07 4.51
N ALA A 148 11.06 -2.37 4.66
CA ALA A 148 11.91 -1.93 3.54
C ALA A 148 12.24 -3.06 2.56
N PHE A 149 12.61 -4.24 3.08
CA PHE A 149 12.92 -5.41 2.26
C PHE A 149 11.70 -5.90 1.46
N GLY A 150 10.52 -5.96 2.08
CA GLY A 150 9.29 -6.36 1.39
C GLY A 150 8.90 -5.39 0.29
N LEU A 151 8.99 -4.08 0.57
CA LEU A 151 8.64 -3.05 -0.40
C LEU A 151 9.62 -2.98 -1.57
N ASP A 152 10.93 -2.95 -1.30
CA ASP A 152 11.94 -2.79 -2.36
C ASP A 152 12.23 -4.13 -3.06
N VAL A 153 12.69 -5.15 -2.32
CA VAL A 153 13.19 -6.40 -2.92
C VAL A 153 12.06 -7.28 -3.42
N CYS A 154 10.89 -7.31 -2.74
CA CYS A 154 9.80 -8.21 -3.13
C CYS A 154 8.76 -7.55 -4.06
N ILE A 155 8.71 -6.23 -4.16
CA ILE A 155 7.76 -5.51 -5.01
C ILE A 155 8.46 -4.64 -6.04
N HIS A 156 9.21 -3.61 -5.60
CA HIS A 156 9.74 -2.59 -6.50
C HIS A 156 10.78 -3.16 -7.47
N THR A 157 11.72 -3.94 -6.98
CA THR A 157 12.74 -4.60 -7.82
C THR A 157 12.11 -5.53 -8.87
N PRO A 158 11.25 -6.51 -8.51
CA PRO A 158 10.59 -7.35 -9.51
C PRO A 158 9.83 -6.57 -10.57
N LEU A 159 9.01 -5.59 -10.16
CA LEU A 159 8.25 -4.79 -11.11
C LEU A 159 9.15 -3.98 -12.06
N THR A 160 10.29 -3.47 -11.59
CA THR A 160 11.26 -2.74 -12.41
C THR A 160 11.87 -3.64 -13.48
N TYR A 161 12.05 -4.92 -13.20
CA TYR A 161 12.58 -5.90 -14.15
C TYR A 161 11.52 -6.68 -14.95
N GLY A 162 10.24 -6.30 -14.83
CA GLY A 162 9.14 -6.96 -15.55
C GLY A 162 8.80 -8.34 -15.00
N VAL A 163 9.14 -8.62 -13.75
CA VAL A 163 8.88 -9.87 -13.04
C VAL A 163 7.53 -9.78 -12.33
N LYS A 164 6.76 -10.86 -12.37
CA LYS A 164 5.46 -10.95 -11.74
C LYS A 164 5.58 -11.22 -10.24
N CYS A 165 4.96 -10.39 -9.41
CA CYS A 165 4.80 -10.63 -7.97
C CYS A 165 3.60 -11.55 -7.70
N ILE A 166 3.76 -12.59 -6.90
CA ILE A 166 2.74 -13.56 -6.48
C ILE A 166 2.78 -13.80 -4.96
#